data_74063ee1e4309a65fb9c591aacfeca3d
#
_entry.id   74063ee1e4309a65fb9c591aacfeca3d
#
_cell.length_a   1.000
_cell.length_b   1.000
_cell.length_c   1.000
_cell.angle_alpha   90.00
_cell.angle_beta   90.00
_cell.angle_gamma   90.00
#
_symmetry.space_group_name_H-M   'P 1'
#
loop_
_entity.id
_entity.type
_entity.pdbx_description
1 polymer ?
#
loop_
_entity_poly.entity_id
_entity_poly.type
_entity_poly.pdbx_seq_one_letter_code
_entity_poly.pdbx_strand_id
1 'polypeptide(L)'
;MEKLYYERKMTAAALIFSLALVFMTAFIFLSGQIGKGQAGSGEKVLSGSFGEIREIVCTADEDLVLRRTGEGWECVNDSIPVDSGRIDDLCVLLQSMESVRILDNASEYYDMFGFSSPTCTVIAKSDTD
;
A
#
# COMPACT_ATOMS: atom_id res chain seq x y z
N MET A 1 -34.03 33.23 46.91
CA MET A 1 -33.22 33.75 45.79
C MET A 1 -32.01 32.86 45.41
N GLU A 2 -31.40 32.16 46.36
CA GLU A 2 -30.26 31.24 46.10
C GLU A 2 -30.58 30.04 45.22
N LYS A 3 -31.75 29.40 45.41
CA LYS A 3 -32.15 28.21 44.60
C LYS A 3 -32.26 28.50 43.11
N LEU A 4 -32.81 29.62 42.72
CA LEU A 4 -32.97 30.05 41.34
C LEU A 4 -31.61 30.36 40.68
N TYR A 5 -30.64 30.83 41.45
CA TYR A 5 -29.27 31.10 40.97
C TYR A 5 -28.50 29.82 40.74
N TYR A 6 -28.68 28.81 41.58
CA TYR A 6 -28.04 27.51 41.45
C TYR A 6 -28.61 26.71 40.27
N GLU A 7 -29.93 26.75 40.07
CA GLU A 7 -30.57 26.11 38.91
C GLU A 7 -30.14 26.70 37.59
N ARG A 8 -29.99 28.03 37.50
CA ARG A 8 -29.46 28.72 36.30
C ARG A 8 -28.00 28.37 35.98
N LYS A 9 -27.17 28.18 37.02
CA LYS A 9 -25.77 27.74 36.81
C LYS A 9 -25.69 26.27 36.36
N MET A 10 -26.51 25.41 36.91
CA MET A 10 -26.58 23.98 36.51
C MET A 10 -27.07 23.83 35.08
N THR A 11 -28.08 24.57 34.67
CA THR A 11 -28.59 24.53 33.29
C THR A 11 -27.57 25.11 32.29
N ALA A 12 -26.85 26.20 32.64
CA ALA A 12 -25.79 26.76 31.82
C ALA A 12 -24.60 25.79 31.67
N ALA A 13 -24.19 25.14 32.77
CA ALA A 13 -23.14 24.12 32.73
C ALA A 13 -23.51 22.90 31.86
N ALA A 14 -24.77 22.43 32.00
CA ALA A 14 -25.28 21.31 31.18
C ALA A 14 -25.33 21.67 29.67
N LEU A 15 -25.71 22.91 29.34
CA LEU A 15 -25.72 23.39 27.96
C LEU A 15 -24.30 23.48 27.37
N ILE A 16 -23.33 23.99 28.13
CA ILE A 16 -21.92 24.06 27.69
C ILE A 16 -21.37 22.65 27.47
N PHE A 17 -21.66 21.70 28.37
CA PHE A 17 -21.20 20.34 28.26
C PHE A 17 -21.83 19.62 27.05
N SER A 18 -23.11 19.80 26.79
CA SER A 18 -23.78 19.22 25.61
C SER A 18 -23.21 19.81 24.31
N LEU A 19 -22.94 21.10 24.28
CA LEU A 19 -22.33 21.76 23.12
C LEU A 19 -20.92 21.24 22.85
N ALA A 20 -20.11 21.06 23.90
CA ALA A 20 -18.75 20.49 23.79
C ALA A 20 -18.80 19.04 23.25
N LEU A 21 -19.77 18.26 23.68
CA LEU A 21 -19.96 16.87 23.21
C LEU A 21 -20.32 16.83 21.71
N VAL A 22 -21.19 17.73 21.26
CA VAL A 22 -21.56 17.87 19.83
C VAL A 22 -20.35 18.30 19.00
N PHE A 23 -19.54 19.25 19.49
CA PHE A 23 -18.31 19.65 18.79
C PHE A 23 -17.29 18.51 18.73
N MET A 24 -17.14 17.75 19.81
CA MET A 24 -16.20 16.63 19.85
C MET A 24 -16.63 15.50 18.89
N THR A 25 -17.93 15.17 18.82
CA THR A 25 -18.45 14.19 17.87
C THR A 25 -18.33 14.66 16.42
N ALA A 26 -18.62 15.93 16.14
CA ALA A 26 -18.42 16.53 14.83
C ALA A 26 -16.93 16.54 14.42
N PHE A 27 -16.03 16.85 15.36
CA PHE A 27 -14.58 16.83 15.11
C PHE A 27 -14.08 15.41 14.80
N ILE A 28 -14.52 14.40 15.54
CA ILE A 28 -14.17 12.98 15.28
C ILE A 28 -14.71 12.56 13.91
N PHE A 29 -15.91 12.97 13.56
CA PHE A 29 -16.52 12.65 12.26
C PHE A 29 -15.78 13.34 11.11
N LEU A 30 -15.44 14.62 11.23
CA LEU A 30 -14.66 15.32 10.22
C LEU A 30 -13.23 14.81 10.11
N SER A 31 -12.54 14.54 11.23
CA SER A 31 -11.18 13.98 11.18
C SER A 31 -11.17 12.55 10.62
N GLY A 32 -12.21 11.77 10.86
CA GLY A 32 -12.39 10.47 10.21
C GLY A 32 -12.64 10.57 8.71
N GLN A 33 -13.14 11.70 8.20
CA GLN A 33 -13.28 11.95 6.76
C GLN A 33 -11.98 12.48 6.12
N ILE A 34 -11.17 13.22 6.87
CA ILE A 34 -9.87 13.73 6.37
C ILE A 34 -8.83 12.60 6.24
N GLY A 35 -8.96 11.52 7.02
CA GLY A 35 -8.11 10.32 6.93
C GLY A 35 -8.55 9.32 5.84
N LYS A 36 -9.71 9.52 5.24
CA LYS A 36 -10.13 8.81 4.02
C LYS A 36 -9.64 9.57 2.77
N GLY A 37 -8.35 9.84 2.69
CA GLY A 37 -7.69 9.89 1.41
C GLY A 37 -8.11 8.60 0.70
N GLN A 38 -8.62 8.69 -0.51
CA GLN A 38 -9.13 7.58 -1.31
C GLN A 38 -8.27 6.35 -1.03
N ALA A 39 -8.77 5.47 -0.14
CA ALA A 39 -8.25 4.13 -0.05
C ALA A 39 -8.36 3.64 -1.49
N GLY A 40 -7.22 3.36 -2.10
CA GLY A 40 -7.16 2.92 -3.47
C GLY A 40 -8.23 1.85 -3.65
N SER A 41 -8.84 1.83 -4.78
CA SER A 41 -9.98 0.97 -5.11
C SER A 41 -9.66 -0.52 -5.03
N GLY A 42 -8.57 -0.92 -4.39
CA GLY A 42 -8.09 -2.31 -4.35
C GLY A 42 -7.80 -2.85 -5.75
N GLU A 43 -7.53 -1.95 -6.70
CA GLU A 43 -7.20 -2.34 -8.06
C GLU A 43 -5.86 -3.05 -8.05
N LYS A 44 -5.83 -4.24 -8.62
CA LYS A 44 -4.58 -5.00 -8.72
C LYS A 44 -3.57 -4.19 -9.53
N VAL A 45 -2.36 -4.04 -8.99
CA VAL A 45 -1.27 -3.31 -9.64
C VAL A 45 -0.92 -3.96 -10.98
N LEU A 46 -0.98 -5.29 -11.02
CA LEU A 46 -0.82 -6.09 -12.23
C LEU A 46 -2.20 -6.48 -12.77
N SER A 47 -2.93 -5.54 -13.35
CA SER A 47 -4.31 -5.69 -13.84
C SER A 47 -4.38 -6.31 -15.25
N GLY A 48 -3.51 -7.22 -15.59
CA GLY A 48 -3.60 -8.03 -16.80
C GLY A 48 -3.81 -9.50 -16.45
N SER A 49 -4.13 -10.31 -17.42
CA SER A 49 -3.96 -11.76 -17.33
C SER A 49 -2.44 -12.05 -17.27
N PHE A 50 -1.83 -11.68 -16.16
CA PHE A 50 -0.45 -12.05 -15.89
C PHE A 50 -0.46 -13.57 -15.78
N GLY A 51 0.05 -14.25 -16.80
CA GLY A 51 0.20 -15.70 -16.81
C GLY A 51 1.16 -16.16 -15.70
N GLU A 52 1.49 -17.41 -15.71
CA GLU A 52 2.47 -17.95 -14.79
C GLU A 52 3.83 -17.24 -14.99
N ILE A 53 4.41 -16.67 -13.93
CA ILE A 53 5.74 -16.04 -13.99
C ILE A 53 6.77 -17.14 -14.24
N ARG A 54 7.58 -16.99 -15.29
CA ARG A 54 8.60 -17.96 -15.68
C ARG A 54 10.02 -17.46 -15.62
N GLU A 55 10.20 -16.17 -15.62
CA GLU A 55 11.52 -15.56 -15.49
C GLU A 55 11.45 -14.33 -14.60
N ILE A 56 12.42 -14.20 -13.70
CA ILE A 56 12.61 -13.02 -12.87
C ILE A 56 14.02 -12.54 -13.07
N VAL A 57 14.17 -11.28 -13.50
CA VAL A 57 15.47 -10.63 -13.65
C VAL A 57 15.58 -9.56 -12.57
N CYS A 58 16.57 -9.67 -11.70
CA CYS A 58 16.91 -8.66 -10.72
C CYS A 58 18.19 -7.97 -11.18
N THR A 59 18.11 -6.69 -11.49
CA THR A 59 19.25 -5.86 -11.86
C THR A 59 19.62 -4.97 -10.69
N ALA A 60 20.82 -5.17 -10.15
CA ALA A 60 21.45 -4.35 -9.12
C ALA A 60 22.92 -4.11 -9.54
N ASP A 61 23.88 -4.31 -8.64
CA ASP A 61 25.33 -4.28 -8.99
C ASP A 61 25.69 -5.41 -9.97
N GLU A 62 25.04 -6.56 -9.83
CA GLU A 62 25.12 -7.70 -10.74
C GLU A 62 23.71 -8.17 -11.11
N ASP A 63 23.53 -8.63 -12.35
CA ASP A 63 22.26 -9.18 -12.79
C ASP A 63 22.08 -10.60 -12.27
N LEU A 64 20.93 -10.87 -11.66
CA LEU A 64 20.51 -12.20 -11.27
C LEU A 64 19.31 -12.62 -12.12
N VAL A 65 19.44 -13.71 -12.87
CA VAL A 65 18.37 -14.23 -13.72
C VAL A 65 17.88 -15.57 -13.16
N LEU A 66 16.65 -15.56 -12.68
CA LEU A 66 15.96 -16.75 -12.18
C LEU A 66 15.00 -17.25 -13.26
N ARG A 67 15.04 -18.53 -13.57
CA ARG A 67 14.14 -19.16 -14.55
C ARG A 67 13.43 -20.36 -13.96
N ARG A 68 12.15 -20.48 -14.26
CA ARG A 68 11.35 -21.64 -13.90
C ARG A 68 11.63 -22.82 -14.82
N THR A 69 11.91 -23.97 -14.24
CA THR A 69 12.11 -25.25 -14.92
C THR A 69 11.02 -26.24 -14.52
N GLY A 70 11.05 -27.45 -15.07
CA GLY A 70 10.13 -28.53 -14.65
C GLY A 70 10.35 -29.01 -13.22
N GLU A 71 11.52 -28.73 -12.62
CA GLU A 71 11.89 -29.18 -11.27
C GLU A 71 11.85 -28.05 -10.23
N GLY A 72 11.57 -26.82 -10.63
CA GLY A 72 11.53 -25.64 -9.76
C GLY A 72 12.20 -24.43 -10.39
N TRP A 73 12.90 -23.62 -9.58
CA TRP A 73 13.61 -22.43 -10.04
C TRP A 73 15.11 -22.65 -10.05
N GLU A 74 15.77 -22.12 -11.06
CA GLU A 74 17.23 -22.13 -11.18
C GLU A 74 17.77 -20.71 -11.43
N CYS A 75 18.99 -20.45 -11.01
CA CYS A 75 19.74 -19.27 -11.40
C CYS A 75 20.49 -19.58 -12.70
N VAL A 76 20.22 -18.79 -13.76
CA VAL A 76 20.75 -19.07 -15.11
C VAL A 76 22.18 -18.60 -15.26
N ASN A 77 22.53 -17.46 -14.63
CA ASN A 77 23.81 -16.79 -14.79
C ASN A 77 24.78 -17.03 -13.62
N ASP A 78 24.38 -17.80 -12.63
CA ASP A 78 25.24 -18.18 -11.51
C ASP A 78 24.87 -19.58 -11.02
N SER A 79 25.80 -20.27 -10.33
CA SER A 79 25.58 -21.60 -9.74
C SER A 79 25.08 -21.51 -8.28
N ILE A 80 24.28 -20.49 -7.97
CA ILE A 80 23.72 -20.30 -6.62
C ILE A 80 22.52 -21.23 -6.44
N PRO A 81 22.45 -21.98 -5.35
CA PRO A 81 21.27 -22.79 -5.03
C PRO A 81 20.07 -21.88 -4.74
N VAL A 82 18.96 -22.14 -5.42
CA VAL A 82 17.72 -21.36 -5.33
C VAL A 82 16.69 -22.10 -4.50
N ASP A 83 16.11 -21.41 -3.51
CA ASP A 83 14.94 -21.92 -2.78
C ASP A 83 13.67 -21.64 -3.61
N SER A 84 13.24 -22.63 -4.36
CA SER A 84 12.06 -22.54 -5.23
C SER A 84 10.80 -22.12 -4.49
N GLY A 85 10.62 -22.58 -3.24
CA GLY A 85 9.44 -22.21 -2.43
C GLY A 85 9.38 -20.71 -2.16
N ARG A 86 10.50 -20.10 -1.82
CA ARG A 86 10.56 -18.65 -1.59
C ARG A 86 10.31 -17.84 -2.86
N ILE A 87 10.76 -18.33 -4.01
CA ILE A 87 10.50 -17.67 -5.29
C ILE A 87 9.03 -17.79 -5.67
N ASP A 88 8.42 -18.95 -5.43
CA ASP A 88 6.97 -19.11 -5.64
C ASP A 88 6.14 -18.20 -4.74
N ASP A 89 6.52 -18.04 -3.47
CA ASP A 89 5.88 -17.09 -2.56
C ASP A 89 6.02 -15.64 -3.06
N LEU A 90 7.19 -15.27 -3.59
CA LEU A 90 7.40 -13.96 -4.21
C LEU A 90 6.50 -13.77 -5.43
N CYS A 91 6.36 -14.76 -6.29
CA CYS A 91 5.47 -14.71 -7.45
C CYS A 91 4.01 -14.49 -7.02
N VAL A 92 3.55 -15.22 -6.01
CA VAL A 92 2.20 -15.04 -5.44
C VAL A 92 2.02 -13.63 -4.88
N LEU A 93 3.02 -13.11 -4.17
CA LEU A 93 2.99 -11.75 -3.63
C LEU A 93 2.88 -10.72 -4.76
N LEU A 94 3.70 -10.81 -5.79
CA LEU A 94 3.68 -9.92 -6.96
C LEU A 94 2.31 -9.94 -7.65
N GLN A 95 1.71 -11.10 -7.83
CA GLN A 95 0.39 -11.26 -8.46
C GLN A 95 -0.76 -10.77 -7.58
N SER A 96 -0.57 -10.73 -6.27
CA SER A 96 -1.59 -10.30 -5.30
C SER A 96 -1.47 -8.83 -4.90
N MET A 97 -0.48 -8.09 -5.42
CA MET A 97 -0.29 -6.67 -5.09
C MET A 97 -1.50 -5.83 -5.50
N GLU A 98 -2.02 -5.08 -4.54
CA GLU A 98 -3.10 -4.13 -4.75
C GLU A 98 -2.62 -2.70 -4.53
N SER A 99 -3.13 -1.77 -5.33
CA SER A 99 -2.81 -0.35 -5.16
C SER A 99 -3.48 0.18 -3.89
N VAL A 100 -2.69 0.78 -3.01
CA VAL A 100 -3.20 1.50 -1.84
C VAL A 100 -3.56 2.93 -2.22
N ARG A 101 -2.84 3.50 -3.16
CA ARG A 101 -3.03 4.88 -3.63
C ARG A 101 -2.47 5.03 -5.04
N ILE A 102 -3.25 5.67 -5.89
CA ILE A 102 -2.81 6.11 -7.23
C ILE A 102 -2.47 7.60 -7.13
N LEU A 103 -1.31 7.97 -7.64
CA LEU A 103 -0.87 9.37 -7.70
C LEU A 103 -1.11 9.90 -9.11
N ASP A 104 -1.86 11.01 -9.20
CA ASP A 104 -1.94 11.78 -10.44
C ASP A 104 -0.60 12.48 -10.66
N ASN A 105 -0.17 12.60 -11.91
CA ASN A 105 1.12 13.21 -12.29
C ASN A 105 2.34 12.51 -11.69
N ALA A 106 2.40 11.19 -11.75
CA ALA A 106 3.48 10.39 -11.18
C ALA A 106 4.88 10.86 -11.58
N SER A 107 5.06 11.43 -12.78
CA SER A 107 6.34 11.93 -13.27
C SER A 107 6.98 13.02 -12.40
N GLU A 108 6.18 13.83 -11.70
CA GLU A 108 6.67 14.86 -10.79
C GLU A 108 7.30 14.28 -9.52
N TYR A 109 6.98 13.02 -9.22
CA TYR A 109 7.39 12.35 -7.99
C TYR A 109 8.49 11.30 -8.22
N TYR A 110 8.90 11.04 -9.45
CA TYR A 110 9.89 10.01 -9.76
C TYR A 110 11.20 10.20 -8.98
N ASP A 111 11.72 11.42 -8.94
CA ASP A 111 12.96 11.72 -8.22
C ASP A 111 12.79 11.62 -6.72
N MET A 112 11.65 12.08 -6.21
CA MET A 112 11.35 12.07 -4.78
C MET A 112 11.21 10.64 -4.22
N PHE A 113 10.72 9.71 -5.03
CA PHE A 113 10.59 8.29 -4.67
C PHE A 113 11.79 7.44 -5.10
N GLY A 114 12.82 8.04 -5.69
CA GLY A 114 14.03 7.34 -6.11
C GLY A 114 13.87 6.49 -7.39
N PHE A 115 12.77 6.64 -8.13
CA PHE A 115 12.55 5.87 -9.36
C PHE A 115 13.47 6.27 -10.51
N SER A 116 14.06 7.46 -10.48
CA SER A 116 15.05 7.92 -11.49
C SER A 116 16.40 7.23 -11.36
N SER A 117 16.72 6.68 -10.19
CA SER A 117 17.96 5.96 -9.90
C SER A 117 17.67 4.79 -8.93
N PRO A 118 16.97 3.76 -9.37
CA PRO A 118 16.66 2.63 -8.51
C PRO A 118 17.93 1.86 -8.15
N THR A 119 18.06 1.49 -6.88
CA THR A 119 19.17 0.63 -6.41
C THR A 119 19.02 -0.81 -6.92
N CYS A 120 17.78 -1.24 -7.15
CA CYS A 120 17.48 -2.55 -7.72
C CYS A 120 16.21 -2.45 -8.58
N THR A 121 16.24 -3.13 -9.72
CA THR A 121 15.07 -3.28 -10.60
C THR A 121 14.73 -4.77 -10.71
N VAL A 122 13.46 -5.09 -10.55
CA VAL A 122 12.94 -6.46 -10.69
C VAL A 122 11.98 -6.51 -11.87
N ILE A 123 12.28 -7.38 -12.84
CA ILE A 123 11.44 -7.62 -14.01
C ILE A 123 10.92 -9.04 -13.93
N ALA A 124 9.61 -9.22 -13.84
CA ALA A 124 8.95 -10.52 -13.91
C ALA A 124 8.36 -10.71 -15.32
N LYS A 125 8.65 -11.84 -15.96
CA LYS A 125 8.14 -12.19 -17.28
C LYS A 125 7.24 -13.41 -17.19
N SER A 126 6.14 -13.39 -17.94
CA SER A 126 5.19 -14.50 -18.03
C SER A 126 5.14 -15.07 -19.44
N ASP A 127 4.44 -16.20 -19.63
CA ASP A 127 4.26 -16.85 -20.93
C ASP A 127 3.37 -16.08 -21.92
N THR A 128 2.77 -14.98 -21.50
CA THR A 128 1.75 -14.26 -22.28
C THR A 128 2.31 -13.07 -23.07
N ASP A 129 3.62 -12.96 -23.19
CA ASP A 129 4.27 -11.97 -24.07
C ASP A 129 4.67 -12.59 -25.42
#